data_630a5c8f067dd9c2795f4b20ae2d7cc3
#
_entry.id   630a5c8f067dd9c2795f4b20ae2d7cc3
#
_cell.length_a   1.000
_cell.length_b   1.000
_cell.length_c   1.000
_cell.angle_alpha   90.00
_cell.angle_beta   90.00
_cell.angle_gamma   90.00
#
_symmetry.space_group_name_H-M   'P 1'
#
loop_
_entity.id
_entity.type
_entity.pdbx_description
1 polymer ?
#
loop_
_entity_poly.entity_id
_entity_poly.type
_entity_poly.pdbx_seq_one_letter_code
_entity_poly.pdbx_strand_id
1 'polypeptide(L)'
;MKNTQLLLINDMCGYGKVALSAMLPVLSHMGYRIHNLPTALVSDTLNYPKFYIHDTTEYVRQSLAIWEELGFEFDAISTGFIVTEEETRIISDFCHRRAQKGTKVFVDPIMGDNGKLYAGVPESTIGLMRHLLECADYAVPNYTEACLLTDRPIAEQITPDEGRALVDAVRELGAKSV
;
A
#
# COMPACT_ATOMS: atom_id res chain seq x y z
N MET A 1 -25.68 -7.49 7.80
CA MET A 1 -24.28 -7.13 7.59
C MET A 1 -24.24 -5.82 6.80
N LYS A 2 -23.53 -4.80 7.23
CA LYS A 2 -23.29 -3.62 6.40
C LYS A 2 -22.55 -4.09 5.15
N ASN A 3 -23.04 -3.70 3.98
CA ASN A 3 -22.45 -3.99 2.67
C ASN A 3 -21.16 -3.15 2.47
N THR A 4 -20.18 -3.32 3.36
CA THR A 4 -18.95 -2.54 3.36
C THR A 4 -18.15 -2.80 2.09
N GLN A 5 -17.90 -1.76 1.32
CA GLN A 5 -17.16 -1.79 0.06
C GLN A 5 -15.68 -1.48 0.30
N LEU A 6 -14.83 -2.42 0.00
CA LEU A 6 -13.38 -2.28 0.15
C LEU A 6 -12.72 -2.22 -1.22
N LEU A 7 -11.90 -1.21 -1.45
CA LEU A 7 -11.02 -1.16 -2.60
C LEU A 7 -9.61 -1.62 -2.18
N LEU A 8 -9.12 -2.66 -2.84
CA LEU A 8 -7.76 -3.17 -2.67
C LEU A 8 -6.90 -2.73 -3.85
N ILE A 9 -5.86 -1.97 -3.56
CA ILE A 9 -4.87 -1.45 -4.54
C ILE A 9 -3.54 -2.13 -4.24
N ASN A 10 -3.22 -3.20 -4.96
CA ASN A 10 -2.04 -4.03 -4.70
C ASN A 10 -1.70 -4.87 -5.94
N ASP A 11 -0.55 -5.52 -5.97
CA ASP A 11 -0.20 -6.42 -7.08
C ASP A 11 -1.06 -7.69 -7.12
N MET A 12 -1.12 -8.29 -8.29
CA MET A 12 -1.73 -9.60 -8.52
C MET A 12 -0.64 -10.63 -8.85
N CYS A 13 -0.36 -11.52 -7.89
CA CYS A 13 0.63 -12.57 -8.05
C CYS A 13 0.04 -13.82 -8.74
N GLY A 14 0.71 -14.32 -9.77
CA GLY A 14 0.30 -15.49 -10.53
C GLY A 14 0.60 -16.79 -9.80
N TYR A 15 1.86 -17.00 -9.40
CA TYR A 15 2.30 -18.18 -8.68
C TYR A 15 2.62 -17.82 -7.22
N GLY A 16 1.83 -18.35 -6.30
CA GLY A 16 1.86 -18.02 -4.87
C GLY A 16 0.59 -17.28 -4.45
N LYS A 17 0.43 -17.13 -3.14
CA LYS A 17 -0.75 -16.47 -2.54
C LYS A 17 -0.29 -15.31 -1.66
N VAL A 18 0.01 -14.19 -2.31
CA VAL A 18 0.37 -12.91 -1.68
C VAL A 18 -0.51 -11.80 -2.25
N ALA A 19 -0.47 -10.63 -1.67
CA ALA A 19 -1.16 -9.43 -2.14
C ALA A 19 -2.65 -9.70 -2.50
N LEU A 20 -3.16 -9.26 -3.64
CA LEU A 20 -4.56 -9.49 -4.04
C LEU A 20 -4.93 -10.96 -4.08
N SER A 21 -4.01 -11.86 -4.49
CA SER A 21 -4.27 -13.31 -4.54
C SER A 21 -4.58 -13.92 -3.16
N ALA A 22 -4.09 -13.31 -2.07
CA ALA A 22 -4.41 -13.71 -0.70
C ALA A 22 -5.60 -12.93 -0.13
N MET A 23 -5.63 -11.61 -0.35
CA MET A 23 -6.63 -10.71 0.25
C MET A 23 -8.04 -10.98 -0.28
N LEU A 24 -8.19 -11.18 -1.60
CA LEU A 24 -9.49 -11.38 -2.25
C LEU A 24 -10.29 -12.55 -1.64
N PRO A 25 -9.78 -13.80 -1.54
CA PRO A 25 -10.55 -14.88 -0.99
C PRO A 25 -10.84 -14.71 0.50
N VAL A 26 -9.91 -14.19 1.28
CA VAL A 26 -10.07 -14.00 2.72
C VAL A 26 -11.16 -12.97 3.03
N LEU A 27 -11.05 -11.79 2.46
CA LEU A 27 -11.97 -10.69 2.73
C LEU A 27 -13.37 -10.96 2.13
N SER A 28 -13.42 -11.61 0.96
CA SER A 28 -14.71 -12.07 0.39
C SER A 28 -15.38 -13.11 1.29
N HIS A 29 -14.63 -14.06 1.86
CA HIS A 29 -15.15 -15.02 2.82
C HIS A 29 -15.68 -14.35 4.10
N MET A 30 -15.06 -13.25 4.52
CA MET A 30 -15.53 -12.44 5.66
C MET A 30 -16.80 -11.62 5.36
N GLY A 31 -17.28 -11.64 4.12
CA GLY A 31 -18.53 -11.00 3.71
C GLY A 31 -18.40 -9.54 3.28
N TYR A 32 -17.20 -9.07 3.00
CA TYR A 32 -16.98 -7.74 2.41
C TYR A 32 -17.24 -7.75 0.90
N ARG A 33 -17.70 -6.62 0.36
CA ARG A 33 -17.69 -6.36 -1.07
C ARG A 33 -16.33 -5.86 -1.49
N ILE A 34 -15.61 -6.68 -2.26
CA ILE A 34 -14.24 -6.36 -2.65
C ILE A 34 -14.23 -5.83 -4.08
N HIS A 35 -13.55 -4.71 -4.24
CA HIS A 35 -13.13 -4.14 -5.52
C HIS A 35 -11.61 -4.17 -5.55
N ASN A 36 -11.03 -4.50 -6.68
CA ASN A 36 -9.58 -4.66 -6.80
C ASN A 36 -9.03 -3.84 -7.96
N LEU A 37 -7.92 -3.20 -7.68
CA LEU A 37 -7.13 -2.44 -8.64
C LEU A 37 -5.71 -2.99 -8.64
N PRO A 38 -5.35 -3.89 -9.57
CA PRO A 38 -4.00 -4.41 -9.64
C PRO A 38 -3.01 -3.33 -10.09
N THR A 39 -1.98 -3.11 -9.29
CA THR A 39 -0.85 -2.19 -9.56
C THR A 39 0.24 -2.85 -10.37
N ALA A 40 0.26 -4.16 -10.38
CA ALA A 40 1.11 -4.98 -11.25
C ALA A 40 0.50 -6.36 -11.44
N LEU A 41 0.84 -7.01 -12.56
CA LEU A 41 0.74 -8.46 -12.69
C LEU A 41 2.13 -9.04 -12.49
N VAL A 42 2.30 -9.85 -11.44
CA VAL A 42 3.59 -10.44 -11.09
C VAL A 42 3.55 -11.94 -11.35
N SER A 43 4.52 -12.47 -12.08
CA SER A 43 4.53 -13.89 -12.47
C SER A 43 4.52 -14.85 -11.27
N ASP A 44 5.23 -14.46 -10.20
CA ASP A 44 5.41 -15.25 -8.99
C ASP A 44 5.80 -14.36 -7.82
N THR A 45 5.91 -14.93 -6.62
CA THR A 45 6.42 -14.20 -5.47
C THR A 45 7.89 -13.83 -5.67
N LEU A 46 8.27 -12.59 -5.32
CA LEU A 46 9.61 -12.02 -5.53
C LEU A 46 10.76 -12.77 -4.79
N ASN A 47 10.45 -13.89 -4.15
CA ASN A 47 11.42 -14.77 -3.49
C ASN A 47 12.12 -15.73 -4.47
N TYR A 48 11.62 -15.87 -5.70
CA TYR A 48 12.24 -16.69 -6.71
C TYR A 48 13.37 -15.95 -7.44
N PRO A 49 14.37 -16.66 -8.00
CA PRO A 49 15.51 -16.04 -8.65
C PRO A 49 15.18 -15.36 -10.00
N LYS A 50 13.99 -15.61 -10.52
CA LYS A 50 13.47 -15.00 -11.76
C LYS A 50 12.01 -14.70 -11.57
N PHE A 51 11.60 -13.51 -11.97
CA PHE A 51 10.21 -13.06 -11.98
C PHE A 51 9.99 -12.08 -13.14
N TYR A 52 8.75 -11.86 -13.45
CA TYR A 52 8.32 -10.84 -14.41
C TYR A 52 7.27 -9.96 -13.75
N ILE A 53 7.43 -8.65 -13.90
CA ILE A 53 6.46 -7.65 -13.45
C ILE A 53 5.93 -6.93 -14.69
N HIS A 54 4.63 -7.01 -14.89
CA HIS A 54 3.91 -6.22 -15.88
C HIS A 54 3.33 -4.98 -15.19
N ASP A 55 3.82 -3.82 -15.57
CA ASP A 55 3.35 -2.52 -15.11
C ASP A 55 1.90 -2.27 -15.58
N THR A 56 1.03 -1.84 -14.67
CA THR A 56 -0.37 -1.56 -14.96
C THR A 56 -0.74 -0.08 -14.74
N THR A 57 0.24 0.83 -14.71
CA THR A 57 0.02 2.27 -14.45
C THR A 57 -1.07 2.88 -15.31
N GLU A 58 -1.10 2.58 -16.62
CA GLU A 58 -2.14 3.11 -17.51
C GLU A 58 -3.52 2.51 -17.20
N TYR A 59 -3.59 1.23 -16.87
CA TYR A 59 -4.84 0.60 -16.43
C TYR A 59 -5.36 1.24 -15.14
N VAL A 60 -4.48 1.49 -14.18
CA VAL A 60 -4.81 2.17 -12.91
C VAL A 60 -5.37 3.56 -13.20
N ARG A 61 -4.70 4.35 -14.03
CA ARG A 61 -5.12 5.69 -14.43
C ARG A 61 -6.53 5.69 -15.02
N GLN A 62 -6.77 4.85 -16.02
CA GLN A 62 -8.05 4.78 -16.74
C GLN A 62 -9.17 4.25 -15.83
N SER A 63 -8.86 3.23 -15.01
CA SER A 63 -9.85 2.66 -14.09
C SER A 63 -10.32 3.67 -13.04
N LEU A 64 -9.40 4.40 -12.42
CA LEU A 64 -9.75 5.41 -11.42
C LEU A 64 -10.53 6.57 -12.03
N ALA A 65 -10.18 7.02 -13.24
CA ALA A 65 -10.90 8.06 -13.95
C ALA A 65 -12.35 7.64 -14.25
N ILE A 66 -12.55 6.43 -14.80
CA ILE A 66 -13.87 5.86 -15.07
C ILE A 66 -14.69 5.69 -13.79
N TRP A 67 -14.08 5.21 -12.72
CA TRP A 67 -14.79 5.01 -11.44
C TRP A 67 -15.21 6.34 -10.80
N GLU A 68 -14.40 7.38 -10.95
CA GLU A 68 -14.78 8.73 -10.49
C GLU A 68 -15.93 9.30 -11.33
N GLU A 69 -15.90 9.13 -12.66
CA GLU A 69 -16.98 9.55 -13.57
C GLU A 69 -18.30 8.81 -13.27
N LEU A 70 -18.23 7.50 -13.00
CA LEU A 70 -19.40 6.67 -12.65
C LEU A 70 -19.87 6.88 -11.20
N GLY A 71 -19.15 7.65 -10.39
CA GLY A 71 -19.53 7.94 -9.02
C GLY A 71 -19.39 6.73 -8.07
N PHE A 72 -18.47 5.80 -8.35
CA PHE A 72 -18.23 4.66 -7.45
C PHE A 72 -17.66 5.14 -6.12
N GLU A 73 -18.18 4.58 -5.04
CA GLU A 73 -17.79 4.92 -3.68
C GLU A 73 -17.24 3.69 -2.95
N PHE A 74 -16.31 3.94 -2.02
CA PHE A 74 -15.68 2.92 -1.20
C PHE A 74 -15.70 3.35 0.26
N ASP A 75 -16.04 2.42 1.17
CA ASP A 75 -15.98 2.67 2.61
C ASP A 75 -14.53 2.69 3.11
N ALA A 76 -13.69 1.85 2.50
CA ALA A 76 -12.26 1.84 2.80
C ALA A 76 -11.42 1.49 1.56
N ILE A 77 -10.19 1.97 1.56
CA ILE A 77 -9.14 1.68 0.59
C ILE A 77 -7.96 1.07 1.35
N SER A 78 -7.41 -0.02 0.81
CA SER A 78 -6.14 -0.58 1.30
C SER A 78 -5.13 -0.55 0.14
N THR A 79 -4.00 0.12 0.36
CA THR A 79 -2.88 0.12 -0.59
C THR A 79 -1.81 -0.88 -0.18
N GLY A 80 -1.03 -1.35 -1.13
CA GLY A 80 0.10 -2.24 -0.92
C GLY A 80 1.22 -1.94 -1.93
N PHE A 81 1.74 -2.95 -2.61
CA PHE A 81 2.84 -2.78 -3.56
C PHE A 81 2.44 -1.92 -4.76
N ILE A 82 3.25 -0.90 -5.06
CA ILE A 82 3.09 0.03 -6.17
C ILE A 82 4.42 0.09 -6.92
N VAL A 83 4.39 -0.04 -8.25
CA VAL A 83 5.59 -0.30 -9.05
C VAL A 83 6.31 0.98 -9.46
N THR A 84 5.57 2.01 -9.89
CA THR A 84 6.16 3.22 -10.47
C THR A 84 5.87 4.47 -9.66
N GLU A 85 6.74 5.48 -9.80
CA GLU A 85 6.50 6.79 -9.20
C GLU A 85 5.21 7.44 -9.71
N GLU A 86 4.95 7.29 -11.01
CA GLU A 86 3.74 7.83 -11.63
C GLU A 86 2.48 7.19 -11.07
N GLU A 87 2.48 5.87 -10.95
CA GLU A 87 1.38 5.12 -10.34
C GLU A 87 1.15 5.53 -8.88
N THR A 88 2.24 5.69 -8.12
CA THR A 88 2.15 6.14 -6.72
C THR A 88 1.50 7.51 -6.61
N ARG A 89 1.84 8.46 -7.49
CA ARG A 89 1.21 9.78 -7.51
C ARG A 89 -0.28 9.70 -7.81
N ILE A 90 -0.66 8.94 -8.85
CA ILE A 90 -2.07 8.74 -9.22
C ILE A 90 -2.89 8.16 -8.07
N ILE A 91 -2.36 7.11 -7.43
CA ILE A 91 -3.01 6.43 -6.30
C ILE A 91 -3.08 7.35 -5.08
N SER A 92 -1.99 8.06 -4.76
CA SER A 92 -1.96 9.01 -3.65
C SER A 92 -2.99 10.11 -3.81
N ASP A 93 -3.03 10.76 -4.97
CA ASP A 93 -4.02 11.80 -5.27
C ASP A 93 -5.46 11.27 -5.14
N PHE A 94 -5.70 10.05 -5.60
CA PHE A 94 -7.01 9.41 -5.45
C PHE A 94 -7.34 9.16 -3.98
N CYS A 95 -6.41 8.59 -3.20
CA CYS A 95 -6.60 8.34 -1.78
C CYS A 95 -6.86 9.62 -1.00
N HIS A 96 -6.12 10.69 -1.26
CA HIS A 96 -6.34 12.00 -0.63
C HIS A 96 -7.75 12.54 -0.91
N ARG A 97 -8.20 12.50 -2.17
CA ARG A 97 -9.57 12.93 -2.53
C ARG A 97 -10.64 12.08 -1.84
N ARG A 98 -10.43 10.77 -1.71
CA ARG A 98 -11.38 9.86 -1.05
C ARG A 98 -11.38 10.01 0.47
N ALA A 99 -10.22 10.20 1.09
CA ALA A 99 -10.11 10.49 2.52
C ALA A 99 -10.88 11.76 2.92
N GLN A 100 -10.82 12.82 2.09
CA GLN A 100 -11.61 14.05 2.29
C GLN A 100 -13.13 13.81 2.25
N LYS A 101 -13.58 12.76 1.57
CA LYS A 101 -14.99 12.32 1.51
C LYS A 101 -15.38 11.33 2.61
N GLY A 102 -14.45 10.98 3.51
CA GLY A 102 -14.69 10.10 4.65
C GLY A 102 -14.33 8.63 4.42
N THR A 103 -13.80 8.25 3.26
CA THR A 103 -13.27 6.91 3.01
C THR A 103 -12.07 6.64 3.92
N LYS A 104 -12.03 5.48 4.57
CA LYS A 104 -10.89 5.07 5.40
C LYS A 104 -9.73 4.59 4.56
N VAL A 105 -8.52 5.05 4.85
CA VAL A 105 -7.32 4.68 4.08
C VAL A 105 -6.36 3.90 4.95
N PHE A 106 -6.07 2.68 4.51
CA PHE A 106 -5.07 1.78 5.08
C PHE A 106 -3.86 1.76 4.14
N VAL A 107 -2.70 2.14 4.65
CA VAL A 107 -1.47 2.18 3.86
C VAL A 107 -0.50 1.12 4.35
N ASP A 108 -0.19 0.17 3.49
CA ASP A 108 0.96 -0.71 3.64
C ASP A 108 2.06 -0.17 2.71
N PRO A 109 3.11 0.47 3.25
CA PRO A 109 4.12 1.16 2.44
C PRO A 109 5.18 0.18 1.93
N ILE A 110 4.75 -0.86 1.22
CA ILE A 110 5.61 -1.95 0.76
C ILE A 110 6.75 -1.42 -0.12
N MET A 111 7.96 -1.38 0.42
CA MET A 111 9.15 -0.94 -0.31
C MET A 111 10.44 -1.66 0.10
N GLY A 112 10.47 -2.36 1.22
CA GLY A 112 11.70 -3.01 1.69
C GLY A 112 11.50 -3.90 2.90
N ASP A 113 12.50 -4.73 3.16
CA ASP A 113 12.58 -5.60 4.32
C ASP A 113 14.04 -5.99 4.61
N ASN A 114 14.30 -6.57 5.80
CA ASN A 114 15.64 -7.02 6.19
C ASN A 114 16.72 -5.92 6.04
N GLY A 115 16.39 -4.70 6.40
CA GLY A 115 17.29 -3.56 6.44
C GLY A 115 17.56 -2.86 5.11
N LYS A 116 16.82 -3.16 4.03
CA LYS A 116 17.05 -2.58 2.71
C LYS A 116 15.78 -2.51 1.87
N LEU A 117 15.80 -1.63 0.86
CA LEU A 117 14.78 -1.63 -0.19
C LEU A 117 14.80 -2.93 -1.00
N TYR A 118 13.66 -3.35 -1.51
CA TYR A 118 13.56 -4.47 -2.42
C TYR A 118 14.29 -4.18 -3.74
N ALA A 119 14.76 -5.24 -4.39
CA ALA A 119 15.43 -5.12 -5.69
C ALA A 119 14.54 -4.41 -6.71
N GLY A 120 15.06 -3.35 -7.31
CA GLY A 120 14.34 -2.56 -8.31
C GLY A 120 13.45 -1.44 -7.74
N VAL A 121 13.30 -1.31 -6.44
CA VAL A 121 12.60 -0.18 -5.80
C VAL A 121 13.58 0.99 -5.65
N PRO A 122 13.34 2.14 -6.30
CA PRO A 122 14.20 3.30 -6.18
C PRO A 122 14.03 4.01 -4.83
N GLU A 123 15.07 4.70 -4.37
CA GLU A 123 15.06 5.44 -3.10
C GLU A 123 13.99 6.56 -3.07
N SER A 124 13.65 7.12 -4.23
CA SER A 124 12.58 8.09 -4.38
C SER A 124 11.20 7.57 -3.90
N THR A 125 11.00 6.25 -3.88
CA THR A 125 9.78 5.61 -3.35
C THR A 125 9.53 5.99 -1.89
N ILE A 126 10.56 6.20 -1.08
CA ILE A 126 10.42 6.62 0.32
C ILE A 126 9.63 7.93 0.44
N GLY A 127 10.00 8.92 -0.38
CA GLY A 127 9.29 10.22 -0.41
C GLY A 127 7.83 10.10 -0.86
N LEU A 128 7.56 9.21 -1.82
CA LEU A 128 6.20 8.96 -2.30
C LEU A 128 5.35 8.24 -1.25
N MET A 129 5.91 7.28 -0.52
CA MET A 129 5.21 6.60 0.57
C MET A 129 4.94 7.54 1.75
N ARG A 130 5.85 8.46 2.08
CA ARG A 130 5.60 9.54 3.04
C ARG A 130 4.39 10.37 2.64
N HIS A 131 4.32 10.79 1.38
CA HIS A 131 3.17 11.56 0.88
C HIS A 131 1.86 10.77 0.95
N LEU A 132 1.89 9.46 0.67
CA LEU A 132 0.70 8.60 0.81
C LEU A 132 0.25 8.48 2.27
N LEU A 133 1.19 8.47 3.23
CA LEU A 133 0.87 8.43 4.67
C LEU A 133 0.11 9.65 5.17
N GLU A 134 0.23 10.80 4.52
CA GLU A 134 -0.48 12.04 4.91
C GLU A 134 -2.01 11.88 4.93
N CYS A 135 -2.56 10.96 4.13
CA CYS A 135 -4.00 10.67 4.11
C CYS A 135 -4.39 9.36 4.82
N ALA A 136 -3.43 8.67 5.44
CA ALA A 136 -3.68 7.37 6.07
C ALA A 136 -4.46 7.49 7.39
N ASP A 137 -5.55 6.74 7.52
CA ASP A 137 -6.14 6.47 8.83
C ASP A 137 -5.31 5.43 9.59
N TYR A 138 -4.76 4.45 8.87
CA TYR A 138 -3.94 3.37 9.41
C TYR A 138 -2.73 3.12 8.51
N ALA A 139 -1.55 2.98 9.12
CA ALA A 139 -0.33 2.56 8.44
C ALA A 139 0.21 1.29 9.07
N VAL A 140 0.74 0.37 8.26
CA VAL A 140 1.24 -0.93 8.74
C VAL A 140 2.66 -1.22 8.22
N PRO A 141 3.62 -0.30 8.38
CA PRO A 141 5.00 -0.53 7.97
C PRO A 141 5.64 -1.63 8.79
N ASN A 142 6.47 -2.45 8.15
CA ASN A 142 7.41 -3.28 8.88
C ASN A 142 8.54 -2.42 9.48
N TYR A 143 9.42 -3.02 10.31
CA TYR A 143 10.50 -2.29 10.97
C TYR A 143 11.44 -1.56 10.01
N THR A 144 11.83 -2.21 8.91
CA THR A 144 12.70 -1.62 7.88
C THR A 144 12.03 -0.41 7.24
N GLU A 145 10.79 -0.53 6.84
CA GLU A 145 9.99 0.53 6.24
C GLU A 145 9.80 1.71 7.19
N ALA A 146 9.48 1.43 8.46
CA ALA A 146 9.34 2.46 9.48
C ALA A 146 10.66 3.25 9.67
N CYS A 147 11.81 2.58 9.67
CA CYS A 147 13.12 3.24 9.72
C CYS A 147 13.39 4.09 8.48
N LEU A 148 13.13 3.56 7.28
CA LEU A 148 13.31 4.28 6.01
C LEU A 148 12.39 5.51 5.92
N LEU A 149 11.14 5.37 6.33
CA LEU A 149 10.17 6.47 6.34
C LEU A 149 10.55 7.59 7.30
N THR A 150 11.27 7.30 8.38
CA THR A 150 11.59 8.27 9.43
C THR A 150 13.07 8.69 9.45
N ASP A 151 13.85 8.27 8.44
CA ASP A 151 15.31 8.49 8.34
C ASP A 151 16.07 8.01 9.60
N ARG A 152 15.58 6.95 10.24
CA ARG A 152 16.23 6.37 11.42
C ARG A 152 17.13 5.21 11.04
N PRO A 153 18.26 5.02 11.74
CA PRO A 153 19.15 3.90 11.49
C PRO A 153 18.46 2.57 11.83
N ILE A 154 18.75 1.57 11.01
CA ILE A 154 18.27 0.20 11.23
C ILE A 154 19.24 -0.49 12.17
N ALA A 155 18.75 -0.93 13.34
CA ALA A 155 19.53 -1.65 14.35
C ALA A 155 19.15 -3.15 14.34
N GLU A 156 20.07 -4.00 14.76
CA GLU A 156 19.81 -5.45 14.92
C GLU A 156 18.78 -5.75 16.02
N GLN A 157 18.73 -4.92 17.04
CA GLN A 157 17.81 -5.01 18.16
C GLN A 157 17.39 -3.61 18.60
N ILE A 158 16.13 -3.49 19.00
CA ILE A 158 15.57 -2.26 19.56
C ILE A 158 14.89 -2.56 20.91
N THR A 159 14.92 -1.60 21.78
CA THR A 159 14.14 -1.63 23.01
C THR A 159 12.65 -1.34 22.75
N PRO A 160 11.74 -1.71 23.65
CA PRO A 160 10.34 -1.33 23.54
C PRO A 160 10.11 0.19 23.47
N ASP A 161 10.95 1.00 24.11
CA ASP A 161 10.86 2.45 24.08
C ASP A 161 11.27 3.03 22.72
N GLU A 162 12.33 2.50 22.13
CA GLU A 162 12.75 2.85 20.76
C GLU A 162 11.68 2.45 19.74
N GLY A 163 11.06 1.27 19.92
CA GLY A 163 9.93 0.84 19.09
C GLY A 163 8.75 1.79 19.18
N ARG A 164 8.37 2.22 20.39
CA ARG A 164 7.31 3.24 20.56
C ARG A 164 7.68 4.56 19.91
N ALA A 165 8.90 5.03 20.11
CA ALA A 165 9.38 6.26 19.49
C ALA A 165 9.43 6.19 17.96
N LEU A 166 9.66 5.00 17.37
CA LEU A 166 9.61 4.78 15.94
C LEU A 166 8.16 4.84 15.42
N VAL A 167 7.21 4.20 16.10
CA VAL A 167 5.77 4.28 15.79
C VAL A 167 5.28 5.73 15.83
N ASP A 168 5.64 6.49 16.88
CA ASP A 168 5.26 7.89 17.00
C ASP A 168 5.86 8.73 15.86
N ALA A 169 7.10 8.49 15.47
CA ALA A 169 7.72 9.17 14.34
C ALA A 169 7.00 8.88 12.99
N VAL A 170 6.53 7.65 12.77
CA VAL A 170 5.71 7.33 11.58
C VAL A 170 4.37 8.06 11.65
N ARG A 171 3.75 8.18 12.83
CA ARG A 171 2.50 8.94 13.00
C ARG A 171 2.68 10.44 12.71
N GLU A 172 3.83 11.01 13.03
CA GLU A 172 4.16 12.40 12.69
C GLU A 172 4.19 12.67 11.18
N LEU A 173 4.34 11.62 10.33
CA LEU A 173 4.23 11.72 8.88
C LEU A 173 2.77 11.85 8.38
N GLY A 174 1.77 11.75 9.27
CA GLY A 174 0.37 11.99 8.97
C GLY A 174 -0.58 10.83 9.28
N ALA A 175 -0.10 9.61 9.43
CA ALA A 175 -0.93 8.46 9.75
C ALA A 175 -1.57 8.60 11.15
N LYS A 176 -2.90 8.40 11.24
CA LYS A 176 -3.62 8.52 12.52
C LYS A 176 -3.32 7.37 13.48
N SER A 177 -3.02 6.20 12.94
CA SER A 177 -2.67 4.99 13.69
C SER A 177 -1.60 4.20 12.95
N VAL A 178 -0.67 3.61 13.68
CA VAL A 178 0.44 2.79 13.15
C VAL A 178 0.53 1.52 13.98
#